data_8cfed3cf8994f17c8ee96b8172bc8486
#
_entry.id   8cfed3cf8994f17c8ee96b8172bc8486
#
_cell.length_a   1.000
_cell.length_b   1.000
_cell.length_c   1.000
_cell.angle_alpha   90.00
_cell.angle_beta   90.00
_cell.angle_gamma   90.00
#
_symmetry.space_group_name_H-M   'P 1'
#
loop_
_entity.id
_entity.type
_entity.pdbx_description
1 polymer ?
#
loop_
_entity_poly.entity_id
_entity_poly.type
_entity_poly.pdbx_seq_one_letter_code
_entity_poly.pdbx_strand_id
1 'polypeptide(L)'
;MVENNVKCSYILQYPKREESLVFFSVRCNGMTTKVSTKQVVKTEMWDKKKHICYTSKEKFKDRDNRAASKTNTFLKKFNDFMLDKISYWNDYNKRLTDKDELTRSIKRYANWFFDGELKAMDKQETKATEWMLSNINSDRLDTHTGRYVATERRMLKQQ
;
A
#
# COMPACT_ATOMS: atom_id res chain seq x y z
N MET A 1 -28.87 13.39 -11.74
CA MET A 1 -27.67 12.58 -11.50
C MET A 1 -26.48 13.50 -11.33
N VAL A 2 -25.76 13.36 -10.25
CA VAL A 2 -24.60 14.20 -9.95
C VAL A 2 -23.35 13.53 -10.50
N GLU A 3 -22.59 14.24 -11.32
CA GLU A 3 -21.29 13.78 -11.80
C GLU A 3 -20.19 14.69 -11.27
N ASN A 4 -19.15 14.09 -10.69
CA ASN A 4 -17.93 14.77 -10.35
C ASN A 4 -16.90 14.54 -11.46
N ASN A 5 -16.26 15.59 -11.90
CA ASN A 5 -15.14 15.47 -12.86
C ASN A 5 -13.87 15.16 -12.08
N VAL A 6 -13.48 13.89 -12.06
CA VAL A 6 -12.35 13.39 -11.28
C VAL A 6 -11.22 12.92 -12.17
N LYS A 7 -10.01 13.33 -11.85
CA LYS A 7 -8.79 12.90 -12.52
C LYS A 7 -7.74 12.54 -11.47
N CYS A 8 -7.23 11.32 -11.54
CA CYS A 8 -6.22 10.82 -10.60
C CYS A 8 -4.92 10.51 -11.32
N SER A 9 -3.81 10.78 -10.66
CA SER A 9 -2.48 10.48 -11.19
C SER A 9 -1.48 10.30 -10.05
N TYR A 10 -0.33 9.70 -10.36
CA TYR A 10 0.80 9.66 -9.45
C TYR A 10 1.82 10.71 -9.84
N ILE A 11 2.36 11.40 -8.84
CA ILE A 11 3.40 12.40 -9.02
C ILE A 11 4.53 12.16 -8.02
N LEU A 12 5.74 12.54 -8.40
CA LEU A 12 6.87 12.50 -7.48
C LEU A 12 6.93 13.81 -6.68
N GLN A 13 7.20 13.69 -5.39
CA GLN A 13 7.38 14.85 -4.50
C GLN A 13 8.60 15.67 -4.91
N TYR A 14 9.71 14.99 -5.20
CA TYR A 14 10.99 15.61 -5.54
C TYR A 14 11.57 14.97 -6.82
N PRO A 15 11.06 15.34 -8.00
CA PRO A 15 11.45 14.68 -9.24
C PRO A 15 12.92 14.88 -9.64
N LYS A 16 13.60 15.85 -9.02
CA LYS A 16 15.02 16.13 -9.30
C LYS A 16 15.99 15.45 -8.33
N ARG A 17 15.49 14.84 -7.26
CA ARG A 17 16.32 14.08 -6.31
C ARG A 17 16.52 12.66 -6.84
N GLU A 18 17.52 11.98 -6.30
CA GLU A 18 17.84 10.58 -6.65
C GLU A 18 16.67 9.64 -6.30
N GLU A 19 16.05 9.89 -5.14
CA GLU A 19 14.87 9.15 -4.68
C GLU A 19 13.76 10.11 -4.31
N SER A 20 12.53 9.68 -4.47
CA SER A 20 11.36 10.49 -4.12
C SER A 20 10.19 9.65 -3.64
N LEU A 21 9.42 10.22 -2.72
CA LEU A 21 8.09 9.72 -2.40
C LEU A 21 7.16 9.90 -3.59
N VAL A 22 6.25 8.94 -3.76
CA VAL A 22 5.17 9.01 -4.73
C VAL A 22 3.91 9.50 -4.05
N PHE A 23 3.31 10.56 -4.59
CA PHE A 23 2.02 11.08 -4.16
C PHE A 23 0.92 10.67 -5.11
N PHE A 24 -0.24 10.35 -4.55
CA PHE A 24 -1.49 10.19 -5.30
C PHE A 24 -2.17 11.54 -5.36
N SER A 25 -2.33 12.08 -6.57
CA SER A 25 -2.95 13.38 -6.82
C SER A 25 -4.35 13.19 -7.36
N VAL A 26 -5.31 13.88 -6.76
CA VAL A 26 -6.71 13.86 -7.18
C VAL A 26 -7.14 15.27 -7.55
N ARG A 27 -7.63 15.40 -8.75
CA ARG A 27 -8.29 16.63 -9.21
C ARG A 27 -9.78 16.35 -9.32
N CYS A 28 -10.57 17.11 -8.61
CA CYS A 28 -12.03 16.96 -8.58
C CYS A 28 -12.70 18.31 -8.74
N ASN A 29 -13.47 18.49 -9.81
CA ASN A 29 -14.22 19.72 -10.08
C ASN A 29 -13.35 20.99 -10.01
N GLY A 30 -12.11 20.90 -10.52
CA GLY A 30 -11.15 22.01 -10.51
C GLY A 30 -10.33 22.16 -9.23
N MET A 31 -10.67 21.42 -8.18
CA MET A 31 -9.91 21.39 -6.93
C MET A 31 -8.86 20.27 -6.97
N THR A 32 -7.71 20.47 -6.35
CA THR A 32 -6.64 19.47 -6.33
C THR A 32 -6.22 19.18 -4.89
N THR A 33 -6.05 17.90 -4.59
CA THR A 33 -5.44 17.44 -3.35
C THR A 33 -4.48 16.29 -3.64
N LYS A 34 -3.60 15.99 -2.69
CA LYS A 34 -2.68 14.87 -2.83
C LYS A 34 -2.45 14.19 -1.49
N VAL A 35 -2.13 12.92 -1.54
CA VAL A 35 -1.82 12.11 -0.36
C VAL A 35 -0.61 11.23 -0.66
N SER A 36 0.24 11.02 0.35
CA SER A 36 1.41 10.16 0.20
C SER A 36 1.00 8.69 0.07
N THR A 37 1.60 7.99 -0.86
CA THR A 37 1.48 6.53 -0.96
C THR A 37 2.44 5.81 -0.02
N LYS A 38 3.33 6.54 0.65
CA LYS A 38 4.43 6.00 1.46
C LYS A 38 5.43 5.16 0.68
N GLN A 39 5.34 5.17 -0.65
CA GLN A 39 6.28 4.48 -1.53
C GLN A 39 7.38 5.43 -1.95
N VAL A 40 8.62 4.94 -1.88
CA VAL A 40 9.82 5.65 -2.35
C VAL A 40 10.33 4.96 -3.60
N VAL A 41 10.61 5.74 -4.62
CA VAL A 41 11.12 5.22 -5.89
C VAL A 41 12.42 5.94 -6.28
N LYS A 42 13.23 5.27 -7.07
CA LYS A 42 14.35 5.92 -7.75
C LYS A 42 13.80 6.74 -8.90
N THR A 43 14.11 8.03 -8.93
CA THR A 43 13.54 8.96 -9.94
C THR A 43 13.94 8.58 -11.35
N GLU A 44 15.13 7.99 -11.56
CA GLU A 44 15.58 7.51 -12.86
C GLU A 44 14.72 6.35 -13.41
N MET A 45 14.03 5.62 -12.54
CA MET A 45 13.14 4.51 -12.93
C MET A 45 11.69 4.97 -13.13
N TRP A 46 11.37 6.20 -12.83
CA TRP A 46 9.99 6.70 -12.91
C TRP A 46 9.61 7.10 -14.34
N ASP A 47 8.53 6.51 -14.85
CA ASP A 47 7.96 6.88 -16.15
C ASP A 47 6.85 7.91 -15.94
N LYS A 48 7.13 9.15 -16.32
CA LYS A 48 6.21 10.29 -16.15
C LYS A 48 4.93 10.17 -16.97
N LYS A 49 4.97 9.45 -18.07
CA LYS A 49 3.81 9.28 -18.95
C LYS A 49 2.89 8.19 -18.44
N LYS A 50 3.45 7.07 -18.01
CA LYS A 50 2.68 5.91 -17.53
C LYS A 50 2.40 5.95 -16.02
N HIS A 51 3.07 6.84 -15.27
CA HIS A 51 2.94 6.98 -13.82
C HIS A 51 3.25 5.68 -13.07
N ILE A 52 4.27 4.97 -13.51
CA ILE A 52 4.81 3.76 -12.88
C ILE A 52 6.33 3.75 -13.01
N CYS A 53 6.97 2.83 -12.28
CA CYS A 53 8.39 2.55 -12.49
C CYS A 53 8.57 1.65 -13.71
N TYR A 54 9.57 1.92 -14.53
CA TYR A 54 9.96 0.99 -15.57
C TYR A 54 11.15 0.15 -15.10
N THR A 55 11.25 -1.07 -15.59
CA THR A 55 12.33 -2.00 -15.29
C THR A 55 13.17 -2.27 -16.53
N SER A 56 14.45 -2.52 -16.33
CA SER A 56 15.35 -2.88 -17.43
C SER A 56 16.50 -3.73 -16.88
N LYS A 57 16.62 -4.95 -17.38
CA LYS A 57 17.72 -5.86 -17.01
C LYS A 57 19.08 -5.29 -17.37
N GLU A 58 19.16 -4.47 -18.43
CA GLU A 58 20.40 -3.88 -18.91
C GLU A 58 20.83 -2.64 -18.11
N LYS A 59 19.85 -1.80 -17.72
CA LYS A 59 20.10 -0.51 -17.09
C LYS A 59 20.16 -0.57 -15.56
N PHE A 60 19.39 -1.47 -14.95
CA PHE A 60 19.24 -1.50 -13.49
C PHE A 60 19.60 -2.85 -12.92
N LYS A 61 20.04 -2.84 -11.67
CA LYS A 61 20.33 -4.06 -10.90
C LYS A 61 19.05 -4.85 -10.65
N ASP A 62 19.16 -6.16 -10.53
CA ASP A 62 18.01 -7.04 -10.24
C ASP A 62 17.25 -6.62 -8.99
N ARG A 63 17.98 -6.20 -7.94
CA ARG A 63 17.37 -5.72 -6.71
C ARG A 63 16.48 -4.51 -6.95
N ASP A 64 16.94 -3.56 -7.73
CA ASP A 64 16.20 -2.33 -8.04
C ASP A 64 14.98 -2.63 -8.91
N ASN A 65 15.11 -3.53 -9.88
CA ASN A 65 14.01 -3.99 -10.72
C ASN A 65 12.93 -4.69 -9.89
N ARG A 66 13.31 -5.52 -8.93
CA ARG A 66 12.36 -6.19 -8.03
C ARG A 66 11.63 -5.20 -7.14
N ALA A 67 12.36 -4.22 -6.59
CA ALA A 67 11.76 -3.17 -5.77
C ALA A 67 10.76 -2.34 -6.59
N ALA A 68 11.11 -1.97 -7.81
CA ALA A 68 10.24 -1.24 -8.73
C ALA A 68 8.96 -2.04 -9.04
N SER A 69 9.08 -3.34 -9.31
CA SER A 69 7.92 -4.21 -9.57
C SER A 69 7.00 -4.31 -8.36
N LYS A 70 7.53 -4.41 -7.17
CA LYS A 70 6.73 -4.42 -5.93
C LYS A 70 5.99 -3.10 -5.74
N THR A 71 6.68 -1.98 -5.98
CA THR A 71 6.07 -0.65 -5.92
C THR A 71 4.94 -0.52 -6.94
N ASN A 72 5.15 -0.96 -8.17
CA ASN A 72 4.10 -0.93 -9.20
C ASN A 72 2.87 -1.74 -8.80
N THR A 73 3.06 -2.91 -8.20
CA THR A 73 1.96 -3.73 -7.68
C THR A 73 1.20 -2.99 -6.58
N PHE A 74 1.91 -2.36 -5.66
CA PHE A 74 1.31 -1.55 -4.60
C PHE A 74 0.51 -0.38 -5.18
N LEU A 75 1.09 0.36 -6.11
CA LEU A 75 0.45 1.54 -6.71
C LEU A 75 -0.82 1.15 -7.46
N LYS A 76 -0.84 0.01 -8.12
CA LYS A 76 -2.04 -0.51 -8.79
C LYS A 76 -3.15 -0.80 -7.77
N LYS A 77 -2.83 -1.50 -6.70
CA LYS A 77 -3.80 -1.80 -5.62
C LYS A 77 -4.35 -0.52 -4.99
N PHE A 78 -3.46 0.43 -4.70
CA PHE A 78 -3.83 1.72 -4.11
C PHE A 78 -4.77 2.49 -5.03
N ASN A 79 -4.42 2.58 -6.31
CA ASN A 79 -5.25 3.27 -7.31
C ASN A 79 -6.64 2.64 -7.41
N ASP A 80 -6.71 1.31 -7.52
CA ASP A 80 -7.98 0.60 -7.63
C ASP A 80 -8.86 0.82 -6.40
N PHE A 81 -8.27 0.77 -5.21
CA PHE A 81 -8.99 1.04 -3.96
C PHE A 81 -9.51 2.48 -3.90
N MET A 82 -8.66 3.45 -4.23
CA MET A 82 -9.04 4.87 -4.18
C MET A 82 -10.12 5.20 -5.19
N LEU A 83 -10.00 4.70 -6.42
CA LEU A 83 -11.02 4.90 -7.46
C LEU A 83 -12.36 4.28 -7.07
N ASP A 84 -12.35 3.10 -6.44
CA ASP A 84 -13.56 2.48 -5.92
C ASP A 84 -14.26 3.39 -4.89
N LYS A 85 -13.53 3.94 -3.93
CA LYS A 85 -14.09 4.85 -2.93
C LYS A 85 -14.59 6.15 -3.54
N ILE A 86 -13.84 6.72 -4.46
CA ILE A 86 -14.20 7.97 -5.14
C ILE A 86 -15.47 7.78 -5.98
N SER A 87 -15.67 6.61 -6.59
CA SER A 87 -16.86 6.32 -7.41
C SER A 87 -18.16 6.42 -6.61
N TYR A 88 -18.12 6.19 -5.29
CA TYR A 88 -19.32 6.31 -4.44
C TYR A 88 -19.88 7.73 -4.38
N TRP A 89 -19.05 8.75 -4.62
CA TRP A 89 -19.57 10.13 -4.64
C TRP A 89 -20.68 10.31 -5.68
N ASN A 90 -20.47 9.76 -6.88
CA ASN A 90 -21.48 9.80 -7.94
C ASN A 90 -22.67 8.90 -7.62
N ASP A 91 -22.42 7.70 -7.06
CA ASP A 91 -23.44 6.73 -6.70
C ASP A 91 -24.41 7.28 -5.64
N TYR A 92 -23.89 8.08 -4.69
CA TYR A 92 -24.68 8.70 -3.63
C TYR A 92 -25.07 10.15 -3.93
N ASN A 93 -24.94 10.59 -5.18
CA ASN A 93 -25.29 11.94 -5.62
C ASN A 93 -24.58 13.05 -4.83
N LYS A 94 -23.37 12.77 -4.39
CA LYS A 94 -22.55 13.73 -3.64
C LYS A 94 -21.62 14.50 -4.55
N ARG A 95 -21.85 15.82 -4.67
CA ARG A 95 -20.96 16.70 -5.41
C ARG A 95 -19.94 17.34 -4.48
N LEU A 96 -18.67 17.19 -4.80
CA LEU A 96 -17.56 17.78 -4.04
C LEU A 96 -17.34 19.22 -4.51
N THR A 97 -17.61 20.18 -3.63
CA THR A 97 -17.46 21.61 -3.92
C THR A 97 -16.51 22.31 -2.97
N ASP A 98 -16.11 21.65 -1.89
CA ASP A 98 -15.21 22.19 -0.86
C ASP A 98 -13.88 21.45 -0.87
N LYS A 99 -12.79 22.20 -1.01
CA LYS A 99 -11.43 21.65 -1.04
C LYS A 99 -11.06 20.92 0.26
N ASP A 100 -11.48 21.44 1.41
CA ASP A 100 -11.20 20.81 2.71
C ASP A 100 -11.91 19.47 2.83
N GLU A 101 -13.13 19.37 2.34
CA GLU A 101 -13.87 18.12 2.30
C GLU A 101 -13.19 17.11 1.38
N LEU A 102 -12.76 17.54 0.18
CA LEU A 102 -12.02 16.71 -0.75
C LEU A 102 -10.76 16.14 -0.08
N THR A 103 -9.97 17.01 0.54
CA THR A 103 -8.72 16.63 1.20
C THR A 103 -8.97 15.63 2.34
N ARG A 104 -9.96 15.89 3.20
CA ARG A 104 -10.32 14.98 4.29
C ARG A 104 -10.78 13.62 3.79
N SER A 105 -11.59 13.60 2.72
CA SER A 105 -12.10 12.36 2.14
C SER A 105 -10.97 11.51 1.57
N ILE A 106 -10.07 12.12 0.81
CA ILE A 106 -8.93 11.39 0.21
C ILE A 106 -7.99 10.86 1.28
N LYS A 107 -7.69 11.65 2.30
CA LYS A 107 -6.87 11.19 3.45
C LYS A 107 -7.52 10.03 4.20
N ARG A 108 -8.84 10.10 4.41
CA ARG A 108 -9.60 9.03 5.07
C ARG A 108 -9.51 7.73 4.28
N TYR A 109 -9.72 7.78 2.98
CA TYR A 109 -9.66 6.60 2.13
C TYR A 109 -8.26 6.01 2.10
N ALA A 110 -7.24 6.84 2.01
CA ALA A 110 -5.84 6.39 2.07
C ALA A 110 -5.54 5.69 3.40
N ASN A 111 -6.00 6.25 4.52
CA ASN A 111 -5.85 5.63 5.84
C ASN A 111 -6.56 4.28 5.93
N TRP A 112 -7.75 4.15 5.37
CA TRP A 112 -8.45 2.86 5.30
C TRP A 112 -7.66 1.83 4.51
N PHE A 113 -7.05 2.23 3.41
CA PHE A 113 -6.20 1.34 2.63
C PHE A 113 -5.01 0.86 3.45
N PHE A 114 -4.29 1.77 4.10
CA PHE A 114 -3.12 1.42 4.92
C PHE A 114 -3.50 0.53 6.11
N ASP A 115 -4.60 0.82 6.78
CA ASP A 115 -5.10 0.00 7.88
C ASP A 115 -5.45 -1.42 7.39
N GLY A 116 -6.06 -1.52 6.23
CA GLY A 116 -6.37 -2.81 5.59
C GLY A 116 -5.11 -3.62 5.26
N GLU A 117 -4.08 -2.98 4.73
CA GLU A 117 -2.80 -3.62 4.45
C GLU A 117 -2.09 -4.11 5.72
N LEU A 118 -2.10 -3.31 6.79
CA LEU A 118 -1.55 -3.71 8.09
C LEU A 118 -2.27 -4.92 8.66
N LYS A 119 -3.58 -4.96 8.61
CA LYS A 119 -4.39 -6.10 9.07
C LYS A 119 -4.10 -7.36 8.26
N ALA A 120 -3.90 -7.22 6.95
CA ALA A 120 -3.55 -8.35 6.10
C ALA A 120 -2.16 -8.90 6.45
N MET A 121 -1.19 -8.05 6.74
CA MET A 121 0.15 -8.44 7.19
C MET A 121 0.10 -9.16 8.54
N ASP A 122 -0.66 -8.64 9.50
CA ASP A 122 -0.84 -9.26 10.82
C ASP A 122 -1.43 -10.67 10.68
N LYS A 123 -2.43 -10.86 9.82
CA LYS A 123 -3.01 -12.17 9.55
C LYS A 123 -2.01 -13.14 8.93
N GLN A 124 -1.17 -12.68 8.02
CA GLN A 124 -0.12 -13.51 7.41
C GLN A 124 0.92 -13.92 8.44
N GLU A 125 1.36 -13.02 9.29
CA GLU A 125 2.29 -13.31 10.38
C GLU A 125 1.70 -14.31 11.36
N THR A 126 0.45 -14.17 11.76
CA THR A 126 -0.24 -15.10 12.64
C THR A 126 -0.31 -16.50 12.04
N LYS A 127 -0.69 -16.61 10.77
CA LYS A 127 -0.75 -17.91 10.06
C LYS A 127 0.63 -18.55 9.95
N ALA A 128 1.67 -17.80 9.65
CA ALA A 128 3.04 -18.29 9.58
C ALA A 128 3.50 -18.80 10.94
N THR A 129 3.20 -18.07 12.00
CA THR A 129 3.52 -18.46 13.39
C THR A 129 2.80 -19.74 13.78
N GLU A 130 1.51 -19.85 13.50
CA GLU A 130 0.71 -21.06 13.77
C GLU A 130 1.27 -22.27 13.02
N TRP A 131 1.63 -22.10 11.77
CA TRP A 131 2.24 -23.15 10.96
C TRP A 131 3.58 -23.61 11.55
N MET A 132 4.44 -22.69 11.96
CA MET A 132 5.73 -22.99 12.59
C MET A 132 5.56 -23.76 13.89
N LEU A 133 4.63 -23.34 14.75
CA LEU A 133 4.32 -24.01 16.01
C LEU A 133 3.77 -25.42 15.77
N SER A 134 2.90 -25.62 14.77
CA SER A 134 2.40 -26.93 14.37
C SER A 134 3.52 -27.87 13.96
N ASN A 135 4.46 -27.40 13.16
CA ASN A 135 5.60 -28.19 12.70
C ASN A 135 6.55 -28.56 13.84
N ILE A 136 6.82 -27.62 14.76
CA ILE A 136 7.63 -27.89 15.95
C ILE A 136 6.98 -28.97 16.81
N ASN A 137 5.67 -28.90 17.02
CA ASN A 137 4.92 -29.89 17.80
C ASN A 137 4.92 -31.28 17.16
N SER A 138 4.88 -31.38 15.82
CA SER A 138 4.91 -32.67 15.13
C SER A 138 6.28 -33.33 15.13
N ASP A 139 7.35 -32.53 15.08
CA ASP A 139 8.73 -33.02 15.04
C ASP A 139 9.29 -33.42 16.42
N ARG A 140 8.64 -33.02 17.50
CA ARG A 140 9.14 -33.18 18.86
C ARG A 140 8.09 -33.82 19.76
N LEU A 141 8.15 -35.13 19.81
CA LEU A 141 7.20 -35.95 20.58
C LEU A 141 7.67 -36.25 22.02
N ASP A 142 8.85 -35.81 22.43
CA ASP A 142 9.34 -36.04 23.78
C ASP A 142 8.97 -34.93 24.76
N THR A 143 9.00 -35.27 26.05
CA THR A 143 8.57 -34.39 27.15
C THR A 143 9.43 -33.16 27.37
N HIS A 144 10.68 -33.18 26.99
CA HIS A 144 11.58 -32.02 27.11
C HIS A 144 11.20 -30.91 26.15
N THR A 145 10.78 -31.28 24.95
CA THR A 145 10.39 -30.32 23.91
C THR A 145 9.02 -29.74 24.13
N GLY A 146 8.13 -30.42 24.84
CA GLY A 146 6.82 -29.87 25.20
C GLY A 146 6.95 -28.61 26.05
N ARG A 147 7.88 -28.58 26.99
CA ARG A 147 8.18 -27.42 27.83
C ARG A 147 8.75 -26.26 27.03
N TYR A 148 9.66 -26.56 26.13
CA TYR A 148 10.32 -25.57 25.28
C TYR A 148 9.31 -24.90 24.31
N VAL A 149 8.47 -25.69 23.69
CA VAL A 149 7.43 -25.18 22.78
C VAL A 149 6.42 -24.30 23.52
N ALA A 150 6.04 -24.67 24.73
CA ALA A 150 5.15 -23.84 25.56
C ALA A 150 5.75 -22.47 25.88
N THR A 151 7.07 -22.40 26.11
CA THR A 151 7.80 -21.15 26.36
C THR A 151 7.83 -20.28 25.10
N GLU A 152 8.12 -20.86 23.94
CA GLU A 152 8.09 -20.14 22.66
C GLU A 152 6.71 -19.58 22.35
N ARG A 153 5.64 -20.33 22.56
CA ARG A 153 4.27 -19.87 22.40
C ARG A 153 3.96 -18.66 23.29
N ARG A 154 4.43 -18.66 24.52
CA ARG A 154 4.30 -17.54 25.43
C ARG A 154 4.99 -16.29 24.91
N MET A 155 6.22 -16.43 24.44
CA MET A 155 7.01 -15.32 23.89
C MET A 155 6.37 -14.74 22.64
N LEU A 156 5.86 -15.56 21.75
CA LEU A 156 5.19 -15.12 20.52
C LEU A 156 3.87 -14.40 20.78
N LYS A 157 3.14 -14.77 21.83
CA LYS A 157 1.90 -14.08 22.22
C LYS A 157 2.13 -12.72 22.87
N GLN A 158 3.31 -12.48 23.43
CA GLN A 158 3.67 -11.19 24.04
C GLN A 158 4.18 -10.15 23.05
N GLN A 159 4.49 -10.56 21.85
CA GLN A 159 4.89 -9.68 20.77
C GLN A 159 3.67 -9.24 19.95
#